data_9c5a32ed23df4abb9e053464f75f9eba
#
_entry.id   9c5a32ed23df4abb9e053464f75f9eba
#
_cell.length_a   1.000
_cell.length_b   1.000
_cell.length_c   1.000
_cell.angle_alpha   90.00
_cell.angle_beta   90.00
_cell.angle_gamma   90.00
#
_symmetry.space_group_name_H-M   'P 1'
#
loop_
_entity.id
_entity.type
_entity.pdbx_description
1 polymer ?
#
loop_
_entity_poly.entity_id
_entity_poly.type
_entity_poly.pdbx_seq_one_letter_code
_entity_poly.pdbx_strand_id
1 'polypeptide(L)'
;PLQRPHPPIVVTAVAPFSKGIVEAAARGWDPISANFLLRKWVKTHWPKYVEGCERAGRPADPANWRVARSIFVADDMNTARDYVFDANSPYRFYYSQLLTKMKKHGRANLFKHDQNMHDDDVTLEMVMDECITWGTPDKVADDILALRDEVGDFGTLLVAGKDWADVALSRRSM
;
A
#
# COMPACT_ATOMS: atom_id res chain seq x y z
N PRO A 1 -17.60 -10.24 22.11
CA PRO A 1 -17.97 -8.83 22.08
C PRO A 1 -19.43 -8.66 22.51
N LEU A 2 -19.74 -7.59 23.24
CA LEU A 2 -21.11 -7.28 23.63
C LEU A 2 -21.93 -6.70 22.46
N GLN A 3 -21.24 -6.09 21.48
CA GLN A 3 -21.88 -5.53 20.29
C GLN A 3 -22.36 -6.63 19.34
N ARG A 4 -23.60 -6.49 18.85
CA ARG A 4 -24.17 -7.35 17.81
C ARG A 4 -24.87 -6.47 16.77
N PRO A 5 -24.56 -6.62 15.46
CA PRO A 5 -23.47 -7.46 14.94
C PRO A 5 -22.10 -7.00 15.45
N HIS A 6 -21.08 -7.84 15.39
CA HIS A 6 -19.72 -7.42 15.71
C HIS A 6 -19.26 -6.29 14.76
N PRO A 7 -18.31 -5.41 15.18
CA PRO A 7 -17.80 -4.39 14.28
C PRO A 7 -17.18 -5.00 13.02
N PRO A 8 -17.17 -4.28 11.90
CA PRO A 8 -16.51 -4.72 10.67
C PRO A 8 -15.05 -5.09 10.94
N ILE A 9 -14.60 -6.22 10.39
CA ILE A 9 -13.22 -6.70 10.52
C ILE A 9 -12.52 -6.50 9.18
N VAL A 10 -11.35 -5.87 9.23
CA VAL A 10 -10.50 -5.66 8.07
C VAL A 10 -9.16 -6.36 8.28
N VAL A 11 -8.72 -7.15 7.28
CA VAL A 11 -7.50 -7.95 7.35
C VAL A 11 -6.47 -7.42 6.35
N THR A 12 -5.25 -7.18 6.83
CA THR A 12 -4.17 -6.67 5.97
C THR A 12 -3.58 -7.76 5.10
N ALA A 13 -3.56 -7.51 3.80
CA ALA A 13 -2.90 -8.33 2.80
C ALA A 13 -1.47 -7.81 2.55
N VAL A 14 -0.47 -8.63 2.86
CA VAL A 14 0.97 -8.29 2.82
C VAL A 14 1.76 -9.13 1.82
N ALA A 15 1.09 -9.93 0.99
CA ALA A 15 1.74 -10.81 0.02
C ALA A 15 0.92 -10.91 -1.26
N PRO A 16 1.58 -11.09 -2.42
CA PRO A 16 0.91 -11.40 -3.68
C PRO A 16 0.03 -12.66 -3.56
N PHE A 17 -1.06 -12.70 -4.30
CA PHE A 17 -1.96 -13.86 -4.36
C PHE A 17 -2.41 -14.38 -2.99
N SER A 18 -2.65 -13.49 -2.05
CA SER A 18 -2.84 -13.78 -0.62
C SER A 18 -3.98 -14.77 -0.37
N LYS A 19 -3.64 -15.97 0.11
CA LYS A 19 -4.62 -16.94 0.61
C LYS A 19 -5.36 -16.41 1.85
N GLY A 20 -4.72 -15.53 2.62
CA GLY A 20 -5.33 -14.88 3.78
C GLY A 20 -6.53 -14.00 3.41
N ILE A 21 -6.53 -13.38 2.22
CA ILE A 21 -7.69 -12.63 1.70
C ILE A 21 -8.86 -13.58 1.45
N VAL A 22 -8.61 -14.74 0.81
CA VAL A 22 -9.65 -15.74 0.52
C VAL A 22 -10.32 -16.17 1.83
N GLU A 23 -9.52 -16.53 2.83
CA GLU A 23 -10.03 -16.98 4.13
C GLU A 23 -10.76 -15.87 4.91
N ALA A 24 -10.28 -14.62 4.83
CA ALA A 24 -10.94 -13.47 5.44
C ALA A 24 -12.30 -13.20 4.76
N ALA A 25 -12.32 -13.15 3.43
CA ALA A 25 -13.52 -12.90 2.66
C ALA A 25 -14.57 -14.01 2.85
N ALA A 26 -14.14 -15.28 2.95
CA ALA A 26 -15.02 -16.39 3.25
C ALA A 26 -15.68 -16.29 4.65
N ARG A 27 -15.07 -15.53 5.57
CA ARG A 27 -15.65 -15.22 6.90
C ARG A 27 -16.47 -13.94 6.93
N GLY A 28 -16.67 -13.27 5.80
CA GLY A 28 -17.35 -11.98 5.73
C GLY A 28 -16.49 -10.78 6.16
N TRP A 29 -15.17 -10.93 6.19
CA TRP A 29 -14.23 -9.85 6.50
C TRP A 29 -13.69 -9.22 5.22
N ASP A 30 -13.30 -7.96 5.32
CA ASP A 30 -12.82 -7.18 4.18
C ASP A 30 -11.29 -7.11 4.12
N PRO A 31 -10.69 -6.99 2.93
CA PRO A 31 -9.25 -6.83 2.79
C PRO A 31 -8.81 -5.37 2.80
N ILE A 32 -7.57 -5.13 3.27
CA ILE A 32 -6.80 -3.94 2.98
C ILE A 32 -5.43 -4.33 2.42
N SER A 33 -5.10 -3.85 1.23
CA SER A 33 -3.78 -4.04 0.63
C SER A 33 -2.75 -3.15 1.30
N ALA A 34 -1.60 -3.73 1.71
CA ALA A 34 -0.57 -3.01 2.44
C ALA A 34 0.12 -1.93 1.59
N ASN A 35 0.53 -0.82 2.23
CA ASN A 35 1.09 0.37 1.61
C ASN A 35 2.46 0.19 0.94
N PHE A 36 3.15 -0.92 1.20
CA PHE A 36 4.50 -1.20 0.69
C PHE A 36 4.53 -2.19 -0.48
N LEU A 37 3.39 -2.59 -1.01
CA LEU A 37 3.33 -3.50 -2.15
C LEU A 37 3.40 -2.74 -3.47
N LEU A 38 4.15 -3.28 -4.44
CA LEU A 38 4.09 -2.81 -5.82
C LEU A 38 2.66 -2.94 -6.36
N ARG A 39 2.25 -2.04 -7.25
CA ARG A 39 0.90 -2.01 -7.84
C ARG A 39 0.51 -3.37 -8.44
N LYS A 40 1.44 -4.02 -9.16
CA LYS A 40 1.23 -5.36 -9.74
C LYS A 40 0.84 -6.42 -8.71
N TRP A 41 1.32 -6.30 -7.45
CA TRP A 41 0.95 -7.21 -6.37
C TRP A 41 -0.39 -6.86 -5.75
N VAL A 42 -0.68 -5.57 -5.59
CA VAL A 42 -1.99 -5.09 -5.14
C VAL A 42 -3.09 -5.61 -6.07
N LYS A 43 -2.89 -5.54 -7.39
CA LYS A 43 -3.81 -6.08 -8.40
C LYS A 43 -4.18 -7.55 -8.18
N THR A 44 -3.28 -8.36 -7.60
CA THR A 44 -3.55 -9.79 -7.34
C THR A 44 -4.53 -10.03 -6.20
N HIS A 45 -4.86 -9.01 -5.41
CA HIS A 45 -5.72 -9.15 -4.23
C HIS A 45 -7.20 -9.20 -4.59
N TRP A 46 -7.64 -8.45 -5.60
CA TRP A 46 -9.03 -8.44 -6.02
C TRP A 46 -9.56 -9.83 -6.41
N PRO A 47 -8.90 -10.60 -7.30
CA PRO A 47 -9.34 -11.95 -7.62
C PRO A 47 -9.41 -12.87 -6.39
N LYS A 48 -8.53 -12.67 -5.40
CA LYS A 48 -8.55 -13.44 -4.15
C LYS A 48 -9.69 -13.05 -3.23
N TYR A 49 -10.08 -11.78 -3.23
CA TYR A 49 -11.28 -11.33 -2.54
C TYR A 49 -12.55 -11.90 -3.16
N VAL A 50 -12.65 -11.86 -4.50
CA VAL A 50 -13.75 -12.49 -5.25
C VAL A 50 -13.87 -13.98 -4.90
N GLU A 51 -12.77 -14.74 -5.00
CA GLU A 51 -12.73 -16.17 -4.66
C GLU A 51 -13.28 -16.44 -3.26
N GLY A 52 -12.89 -15.64 -2.27
CA GLY A 52 -13.39 -15.82 -0.90
C GLY A 52 -14.86 -15.45 -0.72
N CYS A 53 -15.33 -14.41 -1.42
CA CYS A 53 -16.74 -14.03 -1.41
C CYS A 53 -17.62 -15.13 -2.07
N GLU A 54 -17.19 -15.69 -3.19
CA GLU A 54 -17.87 -16.80 -3.87
C GLU A 54 -17.99 -18.03 -2.96
N ARG A 55 -16.94 -18.38 -2.22
CA ARG A 55 -16.97 -19.47 -1.22
C ARG A 55 -17.98 -19.22 -0.10
N ALA A 56 -18.27 -17.97 0.20
CA ALA A 56 -19.27 -17.55 1.18
C ALA A 56 -20.68 -17.36 0.59
N GLY A 57 -20.86 -17.57 -0.72
CA GLY A 57 -22.14 -17.36 -1.42
C GLY A 57 -22.59 -15.91 -1.46
N ARG A 58 -21.65 -14.95 -1.41
CA ARG A 58 -21.94 -13.50 -1.48
C ARG A 58 -21.22 -12.82 -2.65
N PRO A 59 -21.78 -11.75 -3.23
CA PRO A 59 -21.08 -10.98 -4.25
C PRO A 59 -19.87 -10.24 -3.64
N ALA A 60 -18.80 -10.12 -4.42
CA ALA A 60 -17.70 -9.22 -4.11
C ALA A 60 -18.07 -7.79 -4.51
N ASP A 61 -17.83 -6.84 -3.62
CA ASP A 61 -18.09 -5.41 -3.84
C ASP A 61 -16.77 -4.64 -3.71
N PRO A 62 -16.32 -3.93 -4.76
CA PRO A 62 -15.13 -3.09 -4.71
C PRO A 62 -15.18 -2.04 -3.58
N ALA A 63 -16.36 -1.57 -3.20
CA ALA A 63 -16.53 -0.63 -2.09
C ALA A 63 -15.97 -1.15 -0.76
N ASN A 64 -15.86 -2.45 -0.59
CA ASN A 64 -15.32 -3.10 0.61
C ASN A 64 -13.81 -3.38 0.54
N TRP A 65 -13.20 -3.23 -0.63
CA TRP A 65 -11.75 -3.36 -0.77
C TRP A 65 -11.05 -2.04 -0.46
N ARG A 66 -10.04 -2.09 0.38
CA ARG A 66 -9.23 -0.94 0.78
C ARG A 66 -7.81 -1.09 0.26
N VAL A 67 -7.23 0.01 -0.22
CA VAL A 67 -5.83 0.06 -0.65
C VAL A 67 -5.10 1.10 0.18
N ALA A 68 -4.04 0.69 0.86
CA ALA A 68 -3.18 1.63 1.59
C ALA A 68 -2.01 2.08 0.71
N ARG A 69 -1.66 3.38 0.77
CA ARG A 69 -0.48 3.95 0.11
C ARG A 69 0.21 4.94 1.04
N SER A 70 1.53 4.96 1.00
CA SER A 70 2.29 6.07 1.56
C SER A 70 2.13 7.26 0.63
N ILE A 71 1.59 8.36 1.13
CA ILE A 71 1.30 9.56 0.33
C ILE A 71 1.87 10.77 1.04
N PHE A 72 2.51 11.67 0.29
CA PHE A 72 2.93 12.98 0.77
C PHE A 72 2.69 14.05 -0.29
N VAL A 73 1.98 15.10 0.07
CA VAL A 73 1.63 16.23 -0.80
C VAL A 73 2.32 17.50 -0.31
N ALA A 74 2.90 18.27 -1.21
CA ALA A 74 3.44 19.60 -0.92
C ALA A 74 3.07 20.58 -2.02
N ASP A 75 3.25 21.88 -1.76
CA ASP A 75 2.91 22.93 -2.72
C ASP A 75 3.86 22.93 -3.95
N ASP A 76 5.07 22.37 -3.80
CA ASP A 76 6.03 22.21 -4.89
C ASP A 76 6.79 20.88 -4.82
N MET A 77 7.37 20.51 -5.97
CA MET A 77 8.06 19.22 -6.14
C MET A 77 9.34 19.10 -5.32
N ASN A 78 10.07 20.20 -5.10
CA ASN A 78 11.32 20.17 -4.36
C ASN A 78 11.04 19.90 -2.87
N THR A 79 10.10 20.62 -2.28
CA THR A 79 9.63 20.39 -0.91
C THR A 79 9.13 18.96 -0.72
N ALA A 80 8.34 18.45 -1.66
CA ALA A 80 7.84 17.09 -1.60
C ALA A 80 8.98 16.05 -1.66
N ARG A 81 9.92 16.25 -2.58
CA ARG A 81 11.08 15.37 -2.75
C ARG A 81 11.97 15.38 -1.51
N ASP A 82 12.31 16.56 -1.01
CA ASP A 82 13.18 16.69 0.16
C ASP A 82 12.56 16.04 1.39
N TYR A 83 11.27 16.27 1.65
CA TYR A 83 10.59 15.60 2.77
C TYR A 83 10.62 14.07 2.64
N VAL A 84 10.42 13.52 1.45
CA VAL A 84 10.34 12.06 1.23
C VAL A 84 11.71 11.41 1.22
N PHE A 85 12.74 12.03 0.58
CA PHE A 85 14.01 11.37 0.28
C PHE A 85 15.21 11.88 1.08
N ASP A 86 15.09 12.92 1.89
CA ASP A 86 16.18 13.37 2.77
C ASP A 86 16.70 12.23 3.67
N ALA A 87 17.95 12.34 4.08
CA ALA A 87 18.59 11.32 4.93
C ALA A 87 17.84 11.10 6.26
N ASN A 88 17.21 12.13 6.80
CA ASN A 88 16.43 12.10 8.03
C ASN A 88 14.92 11.93 7.80
N SER A 89 14.51 11.69 6.55
CA SER A 89 13.10 11.50 6.21
C SER A 89 12.47 10.34 6.98
N PRO A 90 11.26 10.53 7.53
CA PRO A 90 10.50 9.45 8.15
C PRO A 90 10.10 8.36 7.15
N TYR A 91 9.91 8.69 5.89
CA TYR A 91 9.69 7.71 4.83
C TYR A 91 10.94 6.87 4.58
N ARG A 92 12.11 7.53 4.46
CA ARG A 92 13.40 6.84 4.28
C ARG A 92 13.69 5.91 5.45
N PHE A 93 13.48 6.35 6.68
CA PHE A 93 13.61 5.49 7.85
C PHE A 93 12.70 4.27 7.77
N TYR A 94 11.42 4.46 7.52
CA TYR A 94 10.45 3.37 7.44
C TYR A 94 10.81 2.34 6.36
N TYR A 95 11.09 2.80 5.14
CA TYR A 95 11.38 1.89 4.02
C TYR A 95 12.76 1.23 4.14
N SER A 96 13.76 1.87 4.75
CA SER A 96 15.05 1.24 5.03
C SER A 96 14.92 0.06 6.00
N GLN A 97 14.16 0.25 7.09
CA GLN A 97 13.89 -0.83 8.04
C GLN A 97 13.10 -1.97 7.39
N LEU A 98 12.11 -1.62 6.58
CA LEU A 98 11.29 -2.60 5.87
C LEU A 98 12.13 -3.41 4.86
N LEU A 99 12.92 -2.75 4.01
CA LEU A 99 13.78 -3.39 3.02
C LEU A 99 14.80 -4.32 3.69
N THR A 100 15.47 -3.85 4.75
CA THR A 100 16.41 -4.66 5.54
C THR A 100 15.75 -5.92 6.07
N LYS A 101 14.56 -5.78 6.64
CA LYS A 101 13.78 -6.92 7.16
C LYS A 101 13.38 -7.88 6.03
N MET A 102 12.93 -7.36 4.89
CA MET A 102 12.50 -8.20 3.76
C MET A 102 13.68 -8.95 3.13
N LYS A 103 14.83 -8.29 2.94
CA LYS A 103 16.07 -8.97 2.48
C LYS A 103 16.49 -10.07 3.45
N LYS A 104 16.53 -9.78 4.75
CA LYS A 104 16.89 -10.76 5.79
C LYS A 104 16.02 -12.03 5.77
N HIS A 105 14.75 -11.90 5.37
CA HIS A 105 13.81 -13.03 5.33
C HIS A 105 13.63 -13.61 3.92
N GLY A 106 14.50 -13.29 2.96
CA GLY A 106 14.42 -13.79 1.58
C GLY A 106 13.16 -13.31 0.82
N ARG A 107 12.66 -12.13 1.15
CA ARG A 107 11.42 -11.57 0.57
C ARG A 107 11.65 -10.29 -0.24
N ALA A 108 12.88 -10.04 -0.69
CA ALA A 108 13.22 -8.91 -1.55
C ALA A 108 12.44 -8.92 -2.88
N ASN A 109 12.00 -10.11 -3.33
CA ASN A 109 11.16 -10.29 -4.51
C ASN A 109 9.87 -9.46 -4.50
N LEU A 110 9.39 -9.03 -3.34
CA LEU A 110 8.23 -8.14 -3.23
C LEU A 110 8.46 -6.77 -3.88
N PHE A 111 9.72 -6.33 -3.97
CA PHE A 111 10.11 -5.03 -4.52
C PHE A 111 10.73 -5.11 -5.91
N LYS A 112 10.77 -6.29 -6.53
CA LYS A 112 11.34 -6.49 -7.85
C LYS A 112 10.28 -6.38 -8.94
N HIS A 113 10.52 -5.56 -9.97
CA HIS A 113 9.74 -5.59 -11.20
C HIS A 113 10.14 -6.83 -12.02
N ASP A 114 11.43 -7.01 -12.26
CA ASP A 114 12.00 -8.24 -12.82
C ASP A 114 12.36 -9.20 -11.68
N GLN A 115 11.72 -10.36 -11.65
CA GLN A 115 11.95 -11.37 -10.63
C GLN A 115 13.33 -12.03 -10.73
N ASN A 116 14.04 -11.89 -11.87
CA ASN A 116 15.40 -12.38 -12.07
C ASN A 116 16.47 -11.42 -11.51
N MET A 117 16.10 -10.17 -11.16
CA MET A 117 17.00 -9.22 -10.51
C MET A 117 17.60 -9.84 -9.24
N HIS A 118 18.90 -9.63 -9.00
CA HIS A 118 19.52 -10.09 -7.75
C HIS A 118 18.96 -9.31 -6.55
N ASP A 119 18.88 -9.95 -5.37
CA ASP A 119 18.31 -9.30 -4.17
C ASP A 119 19.13 -8.08 -3.73
N ASP A 120 20.45 -8.09 -3.96
CA ASP A 120 21.34 -6.97 -3.62
C ASP A 120 21.10 -5.75 -4.50
N ASP A 121 20.63 -5.94 -5.73
CA ASP A 121 20.33 -4.84 -6.67
C ASP A 121 19.03 -4.10 -6.32
N VAL A 122 18.22 -4.62 -5.41
CA VAL A 122 17.05 -3.92 -4.90
C VAL A 122 17.52 -2.80 -3.98
N THR A 123 17.47 -1.56 -4.46
CA THR A 123 17.89 -0.38 -3.70
C THR A 123 16.76 0.24 -2.90
N LEU A 124 17.09 1.02 -1.88
CA LEU A 124 16.10 1.74 -1.09
C LEU A 124 15.35 2.76 -1.95
N GLU A 125 16.06 3.45 -2.83
CA GLU A 125 15.51 4.44 -3.75
C GLU A 125 14.44 3.81 -4.66
N MET A 126 14.73 2.66 -5.28
CA MET A 126 13.74 1.91 -6.07
C MET A 126 12.47 1.60 -5.28
N VAL A 127 12.63 1.11 -4.03
CA VAL A 127 11.48 0.78 -3.19
C VAL A 127 10.67 2.02 -2.83
N MET A 128 11.32 3.13 -2.55
CA MET A 128 10.65 4.38 -2.19
C MET A 128 9.92 4.98 -3.39
N ASP A 129 10.53 5.02 -4.57
CA ASP A 129 9.90 5.52 -5.80
C ASP A 129 8.63 4.75 -6.16
N GLU A 130 8.63 3.43 -5.96
CA GLU A 130 7.48 2.58 -6.29
C GLU A 130 6.36 2.59 -5.23
N CYS A 131 6.74 2.72 -3.96
CA CYS A 131 5.79 2.55 -2.86
C CYS A 131 5.24 3.87 -2.30
N ILE A 132 5.82 5.01 -2.65
CA ILE A 132 5.40 6.33 -2.17
C ILE A 132 4.80 7.13 -3.32
N THR A 133 3.60 7.62 -3.14
CA THR A 133 2.97 8.63 -4.01
C THR A 133 3.29 10.00 -3.42
N TRP A 134 4.03 10.83 -4.14
CA TRP A 134 4.52 12.12 -3.62
C TRP A 134 4.56 13.20 -4.70
N GLY A 135 4.42 14.44 -4.31
CA GLY A 135 4.51 15.57 -5.21
C GLY A 135 3.52 16.68 -4.91
N THR A 136 3.24 17.49 -5.94
CA THR A 136 2.17 18.48 -5.90
C THR A 136 0.79 17.84 -5.89
N PRO A 137 -0.28 18.57 -5.48
CA PRO A 137 -1.64 18.04 -5.48
C PRO A 137 -2.05 17.41 -6.82
N ASP A 138 -1.77 18.08 -7.94
CA ASP A 138 -2.13 17.59 -9.28
C ASP A 138 -1.40 16.28 -9.61
N LYS A 139 -0.08 16.23 -9.37
CA LYS A 139 0.70 15.00 -9.58
C LYS A 139 0.20 13.84 -8.72
N VAL A 140 -0.08 14.11 -7.45
CA VAL A 140 -0.57 13.05 -6.54
C VAL A 140 -1.96 12.57 -6.96
N ALA A 141 -2.83 13.47 -7.44
CA ALA A 141 -4.13 13.09 -7.98
C ALA A 141 -3.99 12.20 -9.22
N ASP A 142 -3.13 12.57 -10.16
CA ASP A 142 -2.86 11.76 -11.37
C ASP A 142 -2.29 10.38 -11.00
N ASP A 143 -1.35 10.31 -10.05
CA ASP A 143 -0.78 9.04 -9.57
C ASP A 143 -1.84 8.13 -8.91
N ILE A 144 -2.80 8.72 -8.18
CA ILE A 144 -3.91 7.97 -7.57
C ILE A 144 -4.86 7.44 -8.64
N LEU A 145 -5.17 8.22 -9.66
CA LEU A 145 -5.99 7.80 -10.80
C LEU A 145 -5.28 6.66 -11.57
N ALA A 146 -3.98 6.82 -11.86
CA ALA A 146 -3.19 5.79 -12.51
C ALA A 146 -3.11 4.48 -11.67
N LEU A 147 -3.04 4.60 -10.34
CA LEU A 147 -3.12 3.43 -9.45
C LEU A 147 -4.46 2.70 -9.62
N ARG A 148 -5.57 3.45 -9.62
CA ARG A 148 -6.91 2.88 -9.78
C ARG A 148 -7.08 2.20 -11.15
N ASP A 149 -6.58 2.83 -12.21
CA ASP A 149 -6.63 2.28 -13.57
C ASP A 149 -5.84 0.95 -13.67
N GLU A 150 -4.71 0.84 -12.96
CA GLU A 150 -3.86 -0.35 -12.97
C GLU A 150 -4.43 -1.49 -12.11
N VAL A 151 -4.89 -1.18 -10.88
CA VAL A 151 -5.27 -2.21 -9.91
C VAL A 151 -6.76 -2.57 -9.99
N GLY A 152 -7.59 -1.71 -10.53
CA GLY A 152 -9.05 -1.81 -10.55
C GLY A 152 -9.71 -0.96 -9.46
N ASP A 153 -11.04 -0.95 -9.46
CA ASP A 153 -11.83 -0.18 -8.50
C ASP A 153 -11.68 -0.69 -7.06
N PHE A 154 -11.57 0.25 -6.12
CA PHE A 154 -11.57 0.01 -4.68
C PHE A 154 -12.33 1.14 -3.96
N GLY A 155 -12.92 0.84 -2.80
CA GLY A 155 -13.80 1.79 -2.10
C GLY A 155 -13.08 2.79 -1.21
N THR A 156 -11.85 2.48 -0.76
CA THR A 156 -11.13 3.35 0.18
C THR A 156 -9.63 3.37 -0.13
N LEU A 157 -9.10 4.58 -0.30
CA LEU A 157 -7.66 4.83 -0.25
C LEU A 157 -7.27 5.23 1.18
N LEU A 158 -6.43 4.42 1.83
CA LEU A 158 -5.91 4.72 3.16
C LEU A 158 -4.55 5.38 3.04
N VAL A 159 -4.44 6.62 3.47
CA VAL A 159 -3.17 7.35 3.51
C VAL A 159 -2.34 6.87 4.71
N ALA A 160 -1.21 6.23 4.43
CA ALA A 160 -0.24 5.81 5.43
C ALA A 160 0.84 6.90 5.59
N GLY A 161 0.47 8.01 6.23
CA GLY A 161 1.35 9.15 6.46
C GLY A 161 2.52 8.82 7.40
N LYS A 162 3.55 9.65 7.33
CA LYS A 162 4.74 9.63 8.19
C LYS A 162 5.02 11.06 8.64
N ASP A 163 4.56 11.42 9.82
CA ASP A 163 4.36 12.79 10.25
C ASP A 163 5.26 13.25 11.41
N TRP A 164 6.28 12.48 11.78
CA TRP A 164 7.09 12.80 12.96
C TRP A 164 8.31 13.72 12.70
N ALA A 165 8.64 14.06 11.45
CA ALA A 165 9.80 14.90 11.15
C ALA A 165 9.45 16.40 11.12
N ASP A 166 8.36 16.77 10.45
CA ASP A 166 7.88 18.15 10.34
C ASP A 166 6.35 18.16 10.42
N VAL A 167 5.85 18.63 11.55
CA VAL A 167 4.41 18.67 11.84
C VAL A 167 3.67 19.66 10.92
N ALA A 168 4.31 20.77 10.53
CA ALA A 168 3.66 21.77 9.69
C ALA A 168 3.49 21.25 8.25
N LEU A 169 4.54 20.67 7.68
CA LEU A 169 4.48 20.03 6.36
C LEU A 169 3.53 18.84 6.37
N SER A 170 3.55 18.02 7.42
CA SER A 170 2.64 16.87 7.53
C SER A 170 1.17 17.28 7.58
N ARG A 171 0.83 18.34 8.33
CA ARG A 171 -0.52 18.91 8.35
C ARG A 171 -0.94 19.51 7.02
N ARG A 172 0.01 20.13 6.31
CA ARG A 172 -0.24 20.69 4.97
C ARG A 172 -0.52 19.60 3.95
N SER A 173 0.11 18.43 4.11
CA SER A 173 -0.05 17.27 3.24
C SER A 173 -1.38 16.50 3.45
N MET A 174 -2.05 16.69 4.58
CA MET A 174 -3.36 16.09 4.88
C MET A 174 -4.53 16.92 4.38
#